data_d64e05b894b4586f54affdecbb976cf8
#
_entry.id   d64e05b894b4586f54affdecbb976cf8
#
_cell.length_a   1.000
_cell.length_b   1.000
_cell.length_c   1.000
_cell.angle_alpha   90.00
_cell.angle_beta   90.00
_cell.angle_gamma   90.00
#
_symmetry.space_group_name_H-M   'P 1'
#
loop_
_entity.id
_entity.type
_entity.pdbx_description
1 polymer ?
#
loop_
_entity_poly.entity_id
_entity_poly.type
_entity_poly.pdbx_seq_one_letter_code
_entity_poly.pdbx_strand_id
1 'polypeptide(L)'
;MKIRVPAAHERVDWVVPGWVAIYELMFKDGMRFPIPKLIRDVCDHYEIAPSQLMPNAWRVLMSLESLSIRHGVESEIGEVLFSYYLKEHDKDKERYKMIARVGRAPIITCLRTNNRSWKDQFLFVRGELV
;
A
#
# COMPACT_ATOMS: atom_id res chain seq x y z
N MET A 1 16.48 -7.75 -6.44
CA MET A 1 16.05 -6.94 -5.28
C MET A 1 16.83 -7.38 -4.05
N LYS A 2 17.25 -6.43 -3.26
CA LYS A 2 17.96 -6.69 -1.99
C LYS A 2 17.09 -6.24 -0.83
N ILE A 3 17.15 -6.99 0.27
CA ILE A 3 16.39 -6.69 1.49
C ILE A 3 17.39 -6.61 2.64
N ARG A 4 17.20 -5.64 3.52
CA ARG A 4 18.05 -5.43 4.68
C ARG A 4 17.21 -5.15 5.92
N VAL A 5 17.53 -5.82 7.01
CA VAL A 5 16.92 -5.51 8.30
C VAL A 5 17.54 -4.20 8.82
N PRO A 6 16.74 -3.26 9.29
CA PRO A 6 17.28 -2.02 9.84
C PRO A 6 18.07 -2.24 11.12
N ALA A 7 19.09 -1.42 11.34
CA ALA A 7 19.81 -1.38 12.60
C ALA A 7 18.91 -0.76 13.69
N ALA A 8 19.24 -1.02 14.96
CA ALA A 8 18.42 -0.58 16.09
C ALA A 8 18.17 0.93 16.16
N HIS A 9 19.11 1.75 15.63
CA HIS A 9 18.99 3.21 15.62
C HIS A 9 18.30 3.77 14.38
N GLU A 10 18.09 2.95 13.34
CA GLU A 10 17.46 3.40 12.10
C GLU A 10 15.95 3.49 12.25
N ARG A 11 15.35 4.49 11.61
CA ARG A 11 13.92 4.74 11.63
C ARG A 11 13.34 4.71 10.23
N VAL A 12 12.05 4.43 10.12
CA VAL A 12 11.34 4.32 8.85
C VAL A 12 11.30 5.65 8.07
N ASP A 13 11.31 6.77 8.78
CA ASP A 13 11.31 8.12 8.20
C ASP A 13 12.69 8.63 7.82
N TRP A 14 13.75 7.87 8.10
CA TRP A 14 15.10 8.23 7.69
C TRP A 14 15.35 7.90 6.24
N VAL A 15 15.91 8.87 5.53
CA VAL A 15 16.33 8.66 4.15
C VAL A 15 17.68 7.93 4.15
N VAL A 16 17.66 6.71 3.61
CA VAL A 16 18.88 5.93 3.38
C VAL A 16 19.10 5.86 1.87
N PRO A 17 20.15 6.51 1.32
CA PRO A 17 20.33 6.58 -0.12
C PRO A 17 20.31 5.20 -0.80
N GLY A 18 19.49 5.08 -1.84
CA GLY A 18 19.33 3.83 -2.59
C GLY A 18 18.44 2.77 -1.95
N TRP A 19 17.87 3.05 -0.78
CA TRP A 19 16.98 2.13 -0.08
C TRP A 19 15.62 2.77 0.18
N VAL A 20 14.57 1.94 0.15
CA VAL A 20 13.20 2.36 0.48
C VAL A 20 12.72 1.55 1.68
N ALA A 21 12.16 2.23 2.66
CA ALA A 21 11.57 1.57 3.83
C ALA A 21 10.18 1.05 3.51
N ILE A 22 9.93 -0.22 3.78
CA ILE A 22 8.63 -0.87 3.58
C ILE A 22 8.23 -1.54 4.90
N TYR A 23 7.01 -1.30 5.33
CA TYR A 23 6.48 -1.94 6.54
C TYR A 23 6.28 -3.44 6.33
N GLU A 24 6.67 -4.23 7.31
CA GLU A 24 6.55 -5.69 7.25
C GLU A 24 5.11 -6.14 7.00
N LEU A 25 4.14 -5.45 7.59
CA LEU A 25 2.73 -5.80 7.41
C LEU A 25 2.27 -5.70 5.95
N MET A 26 2.86 -4.83 5.16
CA MET A 26 2.54 -4.72 3.73
C MET A 26 2.87 -6.01 2.99
N PHE A 27 4.00 -6.65 3.31
CA PHE A 27 4.36 -7.94 2.74
C PHE A 27 3.38 -9.04 3.16
N LYS A 28 2.94 -9.02 4.41
CA LYS A 28 1.93 -9.97 4.90
C LYS A 28 0.57 -9.78 4.22
N ASP A 29 0.28 -8.57 3.79
CA ASP A 29 -0.96 -8.24 3.08
C ASP A 29 -0.86 -8.45 1.56
N GLY A 30 0.23 -9.04 1.10
CA GLY A 30 0.37 -9.48 -0.29
C GLY A 30 1.21 -8.57 -1.18
N MET A 31 1.87 -7.54 -0.63
CA MET A 31 2.77 -6.69 -1.40
C MET A 31 3.82 -7.54 -2.12
N ARG A 32 4.03 -7.28 -3.39
CA ARG A 32 5.03 -7.96 -4.21
C ARG A 32 5.71 -6.98 -5.16
N PHE A 33 6.87 -7.37 -5.65
CA PHE A 33 7.62 -6.63 -6.65
C PHE A 33 7.74 -7.44 -7.94
N PRO A 34 7.66 -6.81 -9.11
CA PRO A 34 7.32 -5.40 -9.30
C PRO A 34 5.91 -5.08 -8.79
N ILE A 35 5.72 -3.83 -8.37
CA ILE A 35 4.43 -3.38 -7.84
C ILE A 35 3.37 -3.47 -8.94
N PRO A 36 2.20 -4.07 -8.68
CA PRO A 36 1.14 -4.21 -9.67
C PRO A 36 0.69 -2.87 -10.28
N LYS A 37 0.32 -2.89 -11.55
CA LYS A 37 -0.07 -1.70 -12.31
C LYS A 37 -1.18 -0.90 -11.62
N LEU A 38 -2.20 -1.56 -11.08
CA LEU A 38 -3.31 -0.89 -10.40
C LEU A 38 -2.81 -0.01 -9.24
N ILE A 39 -1.89 -0.52 -8.44
CA ILE A 39 -1.33 0.21 -7.30
C ILE A 39 -0.46 1.37 -7.77
N ARG A 40 0.33 1.16 -8.83
CA ARG A 40 1.12 2.24 -9.44
C ARG A 40 0.22 3.36 -9.95
N ASP A 41 -0.87 3.01 -10.65
CA ASP A 41 -1.81 3.98 -11.20
C ASP A 41 -2.49 4.81 -10.10
N VAL A 42 -2.87 4.18 -9.00
CA VAL A 42 -3.45 4.87 -7.83
C VAL A 42 -2.42 5.82 -7.21
N CYS A 43 -1.19 5.37 -7.00
CA CYS A 43 -0.14 6.20 -6.45
C CYS A 43 0.21 7.37 -7.36
N ASP A 44 0.28 7.15 -8.66
CA ASP A 44 0.53 8.22 -9.64
C ASP A 44 -0.59 9.25 -9.64
N HIS A 45 -1.84 8.80 -9.55
CA HIS A 45 -3.00 9.70 -9.51
C HIS A 45 -2.95 10.65 -8.29
N TYR A 46 -2.54 10.16 -7.14
CA TYR A 46 -2.43 10.95 -5.91
C TYR A 46 -1.04 11.56 -5.71
N GLU A 47 -0.11 11.31 -6.61
CA GLU A 47 1.27 11.79 -6.53
C GLU A 47 1.97 11.39 -5.22
N ILE A 48 1.81 10.13 -4.83
CA ILE A 48 2.41 9.56 -3.62
C ILE A 48 3.29 8.34 -3.96
N ALA A 49 4.19 8.01 -3.05
CA ALA A 49 4.95 6.76 -3.14
C ALA A 49 4.12 5.58 -2.61
N PRO A 50 4.29 4.36 -3.14
CA PRO A 50 3.61 3.17 -2.63
C PRO A 50 3.79 2.93 -1.14
N SER A 51 4.95 3.29 -0.58
CA SER A 51 5.23 3.17 0.85
C SER A 51 4.39 4.10 1.73
N GLN A 52 3.76 5.12 1.16
CA GLN A 52 2.87 6.03 1.87
C GLN A 52 1.45 5.49 2.02
N LEU A 53 1.09 4.44 1.30
CA LEU A 53 -0.20 3.76 1.48
C LEU A 53 -0.20 3.00 2.80
N MET A 54 -1.25 3.19 3.59
CA MET A 54 -1.44 2.42 4.82
C MET A 54 -1.80 0.96 4.50
N PRO A 55 -1.56 0.02 5.40
CA PRO A 55 -1.81 -1.40 5.15
C PRO A 55 -3.21 -1.73 4.66
N ASN A 56 -4.22 -1.01 5.14
CA ASN A 56 -5.59 -1.22 4.70
C ASN A 56 -5.78 -0.92 3.20
N ALA A 57 -5.14 0.13 2.71
CA ALA A 57 -5.15 0.45 1.28
C ALA A 57 -4.49 -0.66 0.46
N TRP A 58 -3.37 -1.20 0.93
CA TRP A 58 -2.72 -2.34 0.30
C TRP A 58 -3.64 -3.56 0.23
N ARG A 59 -4.35 -3.87 1.32
CA ARG A 59 -5.29 -4.99 1.36
C ARG A 59 -6.39 -4.87 0.31
N VAL A 60 -7.00 -3.70 0.21
CA VAL A 60 -8.04 -3.45 -0.78
C VAL A 60 -7.48 -3.60 -2.21
N LEU A 61 -6.37 -2.93 -2.50
CA LEU A 61 -5.80 -2.93 -3.85
C LEU A 61 -5.29 -4.31 -4.26
N MET A 62 -4.62 -5.02 -3.36
CA MET A 62 -4.15 -6.39 -3.65
C MET A 62 -5.29 -7.38 -3.80
N SER A 63 -6.38 -7.19 -3.06
CA SER A 63 -7.58 -8.01 -3.21
C SER A 63 -8.24 -7.78 -4.57
N LEU A 64 -8.33 -6.54 -5.02
CA LEU A 64 -8.83 -6.21 -6.35
C LEU A 64 -7.95 -6.80 -7.45
N GLU A 65 -6.64 -6.70 -7.30
CA GLU A 65 -5.67 -7.29 -8.23
C GLU A 65 -5.85 -8.82 -8.31
N SER A 66 -6.01 -9.49 -7.19
CA SER A 66 -6.23 -10.93 -7.12
C SER A 66 -7.55 -11.34 -7.80
N LEU A 67 -8.60 -10.58 -7.59
CA LEU A 67 -9.88 -10.81 -8.25
C LEU A 67 -9.78 -10.63 -9.77
N SER A 68 -9.06 -9.61 -10.22
CA SER A 68 -8.82 -9.38 -11.64
C SER A 68 -8.11 -10.55 -12.30
N ILE A 69 -7.06 -11.04 -11.68
CA ILE A 69 -6.29 -12.19 -12.18
C ILE A 69 -7.17 -13.43 -12.22
N ARG A 70 -7.93 -13.69 -11.18
CA ARG A 70 -8.80 -14.87 -11.06
C ARG A 70 -9.90 -14.91 -12.13
N HIS A 71 -10.47 -13.76 -12.46
CA HIS A 71 -11.57 -13.65 -13.41
C HIS A 71 -11.15 -13.24 -14.82
N GLY A 72 -9.85 -13.03 -15.05
CA GLY A 72 -9.34 -12.61 -16.36
C GLY A 72 -9.82 -11.24 -16.81
N VAL A 73 -10.16 -10.36 -15.85
CA VAL A 73 -10.63 -8.99 -16.10
C VAL A 73 -9.61 -8.01 -15.57
N GLU A 74 -9.29 -6.99 -16.35
CA GLU A 74 -8.41 -5.91 -15.92
C GLU A 74 -9.16 -4.95 -14.98
N SER A 75 -8.61 -4.70 -13.78
CA SER A 75 -9.11 -3.65 -12.91
C SER A 75 -8.44 -2.33 -13.26
N GLU A 76 -9.24 -1.32 -13.46
CA GLU A 76 -8.75 0.02 -13.80
C GLU A 76 -8.91 0.97 -12.61
N ILE A 77 -8.08 2.02 -12.60
CA ILE A 77 -8.13 3.04 -11.55
C ILE A 77 -9.50 3.71 -11.43
N GLY A 78 -10.23 3.88 -12.52
CA GLY A 78 -11.56 4.46 -12.51
C GLY A 78 -12.55 3.70 -11.62
N GLU A 79 -12.46 2.39 -11.59
CA GLU A 79 -13.30 1.54 -10.75
C GLU A 79 -12.96 1.73 -9.26
N VAL A 80 -11.67 1.85 -8.95
CA VAL A 80 -11.22 2.12 -7.58
C VAL A 80 -11.72 3.50 -7.13
N LEU A 81 -11.51 4.53 -7.93
CA LEU A 81 -11.89 5.90 -7.61
C LEU A 81 -13.41 6.10 -7.53
N PHE A 82 -14.18 5.25 -8.21
CA PHE A 82 -15.62 5.25 -8.09
C PHE A 82 -16.09 4.86 -6.69
N SER A 83 -15.42 3.89 -6.06
CA SER A 83 -15.82 3.31 -4.78
C SER A 83 -15.03 3.80 -3.59
N TYR A 84 -13.81 4.29 -3.82
CA TYR A 84 -12.89 4.68 -2.75
C TYR A 84 -12.19 6.00 -3.06
N TYR A 85 -11.62 6.62 -2.03
CA TYR A 85 -10.66 7.70 -2.16
C TYR A 85 -9.57 7.57 -1.12
N LEU A 86 -8.42 8.16 -1.40
CA LEU A 86 -7.31 8.24 -0.45
C LEU A 86 -7.37 9.57 0.28
N LYS A 87 -7.11 9.52 1.59
CA LYS A 87 -7.05 10.70 2.44
C LYS A 87 -5.80 10.63 3.32
N GLU A 88 -5.15 11.76 3.53
CA GLU A 88 -4.06 11.85 4.50
C GLU A 88 -4.53 11.38 5.87
N HIS A 89 -3.65 10.68 6.57
CA HIS A 89 -3.92 10.29 7.95
C HIS A 89 -3.96 11.53 8.86
N ASP A 90 -4.90 11.58 9.79
CA ASP A 90 -5.14 12.77 10.61
C ASP A 90 -3.93 13.20 11.43
N LYS A 91 -3.15 12.24 11.92
CA LYS A 91 -1.97 12.49 12.78
C LYS A 91 -0.66 12.43 12.01
N ASP A 92 -0.60 11.66 10.92
CA ASP A 92 0.60 11.44 10.12
C ASP A 92 0.30 11.79 8.66
N LYS A 93 0.65 13.01 8.27
CA LYS A 93 0.35 13.56 6.95
C LYS A 93 1.15 12.93 5.81
N GLU A 94 2.14 12.10 6.13
CA GLU A 94 2.91 11.37 5.12
C GLU A 94 2.28 10.03 4.75
N ARG A 95 1.20 9.64 5.42
CA ARG A 95 0.50 8.37 5.18
C ARG A 95 -0.90 8.61 4.67
N TYR A 96 -1.35 7.69 3.82
CA TYR A 96 -2.65 7.77 3.17
C TYR A 96 -3.49 6.55 3.48
N LYS A 97 -4.71 6.78 3.94
CA LYS A 97 -5.70 5.74 4.20
C LYS A 97 -6.73 5.70 3.06
N MET A 98 -7.27 4.52 2.79
CA MET A 98 -8.31 4.33 1.79
C MET A 98 -9.67 4.31 2.47
N ILE A 99 -10.59 5.12 1.97
CA ILE A 99 -11.92 5.30 2.54
C ILE A 99 -12.96 5.00 1.48
N ALA A 100 -13.96 4.18 1.84
CA ALA A 100 -15.09 3.93 0.96
C ALA A 100 -15.95 5.21 0.84
N ARG A 101 -16.40 5.52 -0.38
CA ARG A 101 -17.26 6.69 -0.60
C ARG A 101 -18.63 6.48 0.02
N VAL A 102 -19.17 7.55 0.61
CA VAL A 102 -20.50 7.54 1.21
C VAL A 102 -21.56 7.24 0.14
N GLY A 103 -22.52 6.39 0.50
CA GLY A 103 -23.61 6.00 -0.40
C GLY A 103 -23.24 4.93 -1.42
N ARG A 104 -22.03 4.36 -1.32
CA ARG A 104 -21.58 3.25 -2.18
C ARG A 104 -21.13 2.08 -1.34
N ALA A 105 -21.45 0.88 -1.78
CA ALA A 105 -20.95 -0.32 -1.12
C ALA A 105 -19.45 -0.49 -1.38
N PRO A 106 -18.65 -0.81 -0.37
CA PRO A 106 -17.26 -1.16 -0.59
C PRO A 106 -17.14 -2.41 -1.45
N ILE A 107 -16.19 -2.43 -2.38
CA ILE A 107 -15.95 -3.59 -3.25
C ILE A 107 -15.41 -4.76 -2.42
N ILE A 108 -14.51 -4.47 -1.48
CA ILE A 108 -13.89 -5.46 -0.60
C ILE A 108 -14.44 -5.30 0.80
N THR A 109 -14.91 -6.41 1.38
CA THR A 109 -15.42 -6.46 2.75
C THR A 109 -14.63 -7.48 3.57
N CYS A 110 -14.90 -7.55 4.86
CA CYS A 110 -14.27 -8.53 5.77
C CYS A 110 -12.75 -8.41 5.86
N LEU A 111 -12.24 -7.18 5.79
CA LEU A 111 -10.81 -6.93 5.95
C LEU A 111 -10.38 -7.10 7.41
N ARG A 112 -9.17 -7.66 7.59
CA ARG A 112 -8.58 -7.79 8.93
C ARG A 112 -8.26 -6.40 9.49
N THR A 113 -8.42 -6.23 10.80
CA THR A 113 -7.97 -5.02 11.49
C THR A 113 -6.44 -5.03 11.64
N ASN A 114 -5.84 -3.85 11.59
CA ASN A 114 -4.40 -3.72 11.77
C ASN A 114 -4.02 -3.83 13.24
N ASN A 115 -2.92 -4.51 13.52
CA ASN A 115 -2.25 -4.41 14.80
C ASN A 115 -1.65 -3.01 14.95
N ARG A 116 -1.78 -2.40 16.14
CA ARG A 116 -1.23 -1.06 16.41
C ARG A 116 0.29 -0.98 16.30
N SER A 117 0.99 -2.11 16.46
CA SER A 117 2.46 -2.18 16.40
C SER A 117 3.01 -2.33 14.97
N TRP A 118 2.19 -2.34 13.93
CA TRP A 118 2.66 -2.56 12.56
C TRP A 118 3.70 -1.53 12.09
N LYS A 119 3.68 -0.33 12.65
CA LYS A 119 4.61 0.76 12.31
C LYS A 119 6.03 0.53 12.82
N ASP A 120 6.21 -0.33 13.81
CA ASP A 120 7.49 -0.58 14.44
C ASP A 120 8.32 -1.63 13.69
N GLN A 121 7.71 -2.33 12.75
CA GLN A 121 8.33 -3.39 11.97
C GLN A 121 8.45 -2.99 10.51
N PHE A 122 9.66 -2.73 10.07
CA PHE A 122 9.93 -2.36 8.69
C PHE A 122 11.24 -2.97 8.18
N LEU A 123 11.38 -3.01 6.85
CA LEU A 123 12.57 -3.49 6.16
C LEU A 123 13.00 -2.43 5.15
N PHE A 124 14.29 -2.38 4.87
CA PHE A 124 14.80 -1.62 3.74
C PHE A 124 14.90 -2.51 2.51
N VAL A 125 14.42 -2.02 1.39
CA VAL A 125 14.50 -2.71 0.10
C VAL A 125 15.22 -1.84 -0.92
N ARG A 126 15.96 -2.48 -1.82
CA ARG A 126 16.67 -1.83 -2.92
C ARG A 126 16.58 -2.68 -4.16
N GLY A 127 16.42 -2.03 -5.30
CA GLY A 127 16.34 -2.68 -6.58
C GLY A 127 15.21 -2.13 -7.43
N GLU A 128 14.82 -2.89 -8.44
CA GLU A 128 13.74 -2.53 -9.34
C GLU A 128 12.40 -2.80 -8.63
N LEU A 129 11.72 -1.73 -8.21
CA LEU A 129 10.49 -1.80 -7.42
C LEU A 129 9.22 -1.63 -8.26
N VAL A 130 9.39 -1.12 -9.46
CA VAL A 130 8.27 -0.80 -10.38
C VAL A 130 8.47 -1.49 -11.72
#